data_f17bfccc81b93461da0a67d8d6731449
#
_entry.id   f17bfccc81b93461da0a67d8d6731449
#
_cell.length_a   1.000
_cell.length_b   1.000
_cell.length_c   1.000
_cell.angle_alpha   90.00
_cell.angle_beta   90.00
_cell.angle_gamma   90.00
#
_symmetry.space_group_name_H-M   'P 1'
#
loop_
_entity.id
_entity.type
_entity.pdbx_description
1 polymer ?
#
loop_
_entity_poly.entity_id
_entity_poly.type
_entity_poly.pdbx_seq_one_letter_code
_entity_poly.pdbx_strand_id
1 'polypeptide(L)'
;MERLPEVPSPLVDRFGRVHTDLRFSLTDRCNLRCTYCMPAEGLNWLPRAEVLTDDEVVRLVRIGTERLGITEVRLTGGEPLLRRGLPGLVARLSALDPAPELSITTNGIGLARSAVALREAGLSRVNVSLDTLRPERFAEITRRDRIKDVLAGLSAARDAGLNPVKINAVPVRGVNDDEIVDLAAFSAEHGYQMRFIESMPLDAQGAWDRDRMVTAAEVLDRLGERFELVPVGRQDNAPAEEWRIAGTDALVGVIASVTRPFCGTCDRVRLTADGQLRNCLFATEESDLRSLLRRGADDATVEGAWRTSVGGKGPGHAINSPEFRRPERPMSAIGG
;
A
#
# COMPACT_ATOMS: atom_id res chain seq x y z
N MET A 1 23.84 35.80 2.08
CA MET A 1 23.39 35.21 0.81
C MET A 1 22.41 34.11 1.16
N GLU A 2 21.12 34.43 1.12
CA GLU A 2 20.05 33.45 1.26
C GLU A 2 20.13 32.52 0.05
N ARG A 3 20.34 31.21 0.28
CA ARG A 3 20.25 30.23 -0.82
C ARG A 3 18.78 30.22 -1.26
N LEU A 4 18.56 30.51 -2.54
CA LEU A 4 17.27 30.25 -3.15
C LEU A 4 16.88 28.77 -2.88
N PRO A 5 15.61 28.47 -2.59
CA PRO A 5 15.19 27.09 -2.40
C PRO A 5 15.56 26.31 -3.67
N GLU A 6 16.35 25.26 -3.53
CA GLU A 6 16.65 24.35 -4.62
C GLU A 6 15.33 23.69 -5.05
N VAL A 7 14.95 23.91 -6.30
CA VAL A 7 13.80 23.22 -6.89
C VAL A 7 14.10 21.72 -6.85
N PRO A 8 13.20 20.89 -6.29
CA PRO A 8 13.43 19.46 -6.20
C PRO A 8 13.78 18.90 -7.57
N SER A 9 14.93 18.22 -7.68
CA SER A 9 15.26 17.48 -8.89
C SER A 9 14.48 16.15 -8.86
N PRO A 10 13.55 15.89 -9.78
CA PRO A 10 12.69 14.73 -9.71
C PRO A 10 13.48 13.42 -9.64
N LEU A 11 12.93 12.45 -8.93
CA LEU A 11 13.48 11.10 -8.83
C LEU A 11 13.11 10.31 -10.07
N VAL A 12 14.04 10.15 -11.00
CA VAL A 12 13.80 9.54 -12.32
C VAL A 12 14.61 8.27 -12.47
N ASP A 13 14.02 7.22 -13.02
CA ASP A 13 14.73 6.00 -13.35
C ASP A 13 15.28 6.03 -14.79
N ARG A 14 16.03 4.97 -15.14
CA ARG A 14 16.64 4.84 -16.48
C ARG A 14 15.67 4.72 -17.65
N PHE A 15 14.34 4.55 -17.37
CA PHE A 15 13.27 4.49 -18.37
C PHE A 15 12.47 5.80 -18.45
N GLY A 16 12.92 6.84 -17.74
CA GLY A 16 12.27 8.14 -17.73
C GLY A 16 11.00 8.22 -16.86
N ARG A 17 10.72 7.20 -16.01
CA ARG A 17 9.59 7.25 -15.09
C ARG A 17 9.95 8.13 -13.90
N VAL A 18 9.09 9.11 -13.61
CA VAL A 18 9.20 9.97 -12.43
C VAL A 18 8.55 9.28 -11.23
N HIS A 19 9.24 9.21 -10.11
CA HIS A 19 8.79 8.54 -8.91
C HIS A 19 8.30 9.54 -7.87
N THR A 20 7.00 9.53 -7.59
CA THR A 20 6.32 10.48 -6.70
C THR A 20 5.55 9.80 -5.55
N ASP A 21 5.24 8.49 -5.63
CA ASP A 21 4.50 7.73 -4.60
C ASP A 21 5.49 6.92 -3.73
N LEU A 22 5.69 7.37 -2.50
CA LEU A 22 6.45 6.64 -1.48
C LEU A 22 5.54 5.78 -0.62
N ARG A 23 5.77 4.47 -0.60
CA ARG A 23 5.14 3.54 0.33
C ARG A 23 6.07 3.26 1.49
N PHE A 24 5.68 3.66 2.69
CA PHE A 24 6.52 3.57 3.87
C PHE A 24 5.93 2.59 4.88
N SER A 25 6.60 1.46 5.07
CA SER A 25 6.28 0.51 6.13
C SER A 25 6.75 1.05 7.48
N LEU A 26 5.81 1.26 8.40
CA LEU A 26 6.10 1.81 9.74
C LEU A 26 6.44 0.72 10.77
N THR A 27 6.10 -0.52 10.47
CA THR A 27 6.30 -1.69 11.33
C THR A 27 6.13 -2.96 10.52
N ASP A 28 6.82 -4.02 10.89
CA ASP A 28 6.61 -5.38 10.38
C ASP A 28 5.49 -6.12 11.11
N ARG A 29 5.10 -5.66 12.32
CA ARG A 29 4.09 -6.31 13.17
C ARG A 29 2.70 -6.15 12.62
N CYS A 30 1.89 -7.22 12.72
CA CYS A 30 0.48 -7.24 12.37
C CYS A 30 -0.33 -7.98 13.44
N ASN A 31 -1.58 -7.55 13.65
CA ASN A 31 -2.54 -8.20 14.56
C ASN A 31 -3.43 -9.23 13.87
N LEU A 32 -3.33 -9.39 12.56
CA LEU A 32 -3.92 -10.47 11.76
C LEU A 32 -2.87 -11.50 11.34
N ARG A 33 -3.34 -12.67 10.86
CA ARG A 33 -2.52 -13.78 10.36
C ARG A 33 -3.11 -14.29 9.05
N CYS A 34 -3.28 -13.39 8.08
CA CYS A 34 -3.92 -13.74 6.80
C CYS A 34 -3.17 -14.86 6.11
N THR A 35 -3.91 -15.86 5.64
CA THR A 35 -3.39 -17.11 5.08
C THR A 35 -2.48 -16.89 3.87
N TYR A 36 -2.75 -15.86 3.10
CA TYR A 36 -1.97 -15.46 1.92
C TYR A 36 -0.82 -14.48 2.22
N CYS A 37 -0.60 -14.11 3.50
CA CYS A 37 0.41 -13.12 3.88
C CYS A 37 1.49 -13.72 4.79
N MET A 38 1.08 -14.42 5.86
CA MET A 38 2.02 -14.95 6.85
C MET A 38 1.52 -16.24 7.51
N PRO A 39 2.41 -17.06 8.11
CA PRO A 39 2.04 -18.27 8.83
C PRO A 39 1.24 -17.95 10.10
N ALA A 40 0.58 -18.98 10.68
CA ALA A 40 -0.30 -18.83 11.84
C ALA A 40 0.44 -18.33 13.10
N GLU A 41 1.68 -18.78 13.29
CA GLU A 41 2.59 -18.39 14.36
C GLU A 41 3.11 -16.95 14.21
N GLY A 42 3.01 -16.38 13.01
CA GLY A 42 3.57 -15.09 12.65
C GLY A 42 4.98 -15.20 12.09
N LEU A 43 5.70 -14.09 12.09
CA LEU A 43 7.07 -13.98 11.60
C LEU A 43 8.01 -13.62 12.76
N ASN A 44 9.31 -13.78 12.53
CA ASN A 44 10.33 -13.22 13.42
C ASN A 44 10.32 -11.70 13.25
N TRP A 45 9.73 -11.02 14.25
CA TRP A 45 9.60 -9.56 14.19
C TRP A 45 10.94 -8.85 14.39
N LEU A 46 11.11 -7.75 13.73
CA LEU A 46 12.27 -6.90 13.91
C LEU A 46 12.45 -6.48 15.37
N PRO A 47 13.66 -6.56 15.91
CA PRO A 47 13.99 -5.94 17.18
C PRO A 47 13.67 -4.45 17.14
N ARG A 48 13.18 -3.89 18.27
CA ARG A 48 12.80 -2.47 18.31
C ARG A 48 13.93 -1.53 17.89
N ALA A 49 15.17 -1.89 18.20
CA ALA A 49 16.34 -1.12 17.82
C ALA A 49 16.60 -1.09 16.30
N GLU A 50 16.03 -2.03 15.55
CA GLU A 50 16.18 -2.09 14.10
C GLU A 50 15.06 -1.36 13.35
N VAL A 51 13.94 -1.09 14.01
CA VAL A 51 12.85 -0.29 13.44
C VAL A 51 13.25 1.19 13.45
N LEU A 52 12.91 1.90 12.37
CA LEU A 52 13.12 3.34 12.27
C LEU A 52 12.34 4.10 13.34
N THR A 53 12.99 5.07 13.98
CA THR A 53 12.37 6.03 14.89
C THR A 53 11.49 7.02 14.12
N ASP A 54 10.64 7.78 14.84
CA ASP A 54 9.83 8.83 14.20
C ASP A 54 10.71 9.92 13.58
N ASP A 55 11.83 10.26 14.20
CA ASP A 55 12.77 11.25 13.66
C ASP A 55 13.44 10.75 12.37
N GLU A 56 13.83 9.47 12.32
CA GLU A 56 14.38 8.86 11.11
C GLU A 56 13.34 8.82 9.98
N VAL A 57 12.07 8.48 10.30
CA VAL A 57 10.96 8.50 9.34
C VAL A 57 10.73 9.90 8.80
N VAL A 58 10.60 10.90 9.66
CA VAL A 58 10.39 12.30 9.25
C VAL A 58 11.54 12.81 8.41
N ARG A 59 12.80 12.50 8.77
CA ARG A 59 13.97 12.90 7.98
C ARG A 59 13.96 12.29 6.59
N LEU A 60 13.64 10.99 6.45
CA LEU A 60 13.57 10.32 5.14
C LEU A 60 12.45 10.88 4.26
N VAL A 61 11.27 11.13 4.83
CA VAL A 61 10.15 11.74 4.08
C VAL A 61 10.52 13.16 3.66
N ARG A 62 11.12 13.96 4.55
CA ARG A 62 11.58 15.32 4.23
C ARG A 62 12.57 15.33 3.06
N ILE A 63 13.59 14.46 3.07
CA ILE A 63 14.51 14.32 1.94
C ILE A 63 13.74 13.96 0.66
N GLY A 64 12.76 13.06 0.76
CA GLY A 64 11.90 12.67 -0.35
C GLY A 64 11.13 13.85 -0.94
N THR A 65 10.50 14.66 -0.10
CA THR A 65 9.66 15.80 -0.55
C THR A 65 10.48 17.00 -1.01
N GLU A 66 11.49 17.41 -0.23
CA GLU A 66 12.28 18.61 -0.51
C GLU A 66 13.24 18.44 -1.68
N ARG A 67 13.81 17.21 -1.88
CA ARG A 67 14.91 17.00 -2.80
C ARG A 67 14.60 16.07 -3.98
N LEU A 68 13.64 15.15 -3.80
CA LEU A 68 13.38 14.06 -4.76
C LEU A 68 12.03 14.18 -5.46
N GLY A 69 11.19 15.15 -5.07
CA GLY A 69 9.87 15.37 -5.69
C GLY A 69 8.83 14.31 -5.32
N ILE A 70 8.95 13.67 -4.16
CA ILE A 70 7.88 12.82 -3.60
C ILE A 70 6.72 13.72 -3.19
N THR A 71 5.54 13.44 -3.72
CA THR A 71 4.30 14.19 -3.44
C THR A 71 3.27 13.38 -2.69
N GLU A 72 3.35 12.05 -2.74
CA GLU A 72 2.46 11.15 -2.02
C GLU A 72 3.23 10.23 -1.08
N VAL A 73 2.77 10.11 0.16
CA VAL A 73 3.31 9.14 1.13
C VAL A 73 2.19 8.26 1.64
N ARG A 74 2.32 6.96 1.39
CA ARG A 74 1.40 5.96 1.91
C ARG A 74 2.04 5.21 3.06
N LEU A 75 1.52 5.45 4.25
CA LEU A 75 1.91 4.74 5.46
C LEU A 75 1.30 3.33 5.45
N THR A 76 2.14 2.33 5.67
CA THR A 76 1.78 0.92 5.60
C THR A 76 2.63 0.14 6.61
N GLY A 77 2.78 -1.15 6.42
CA GLY A 77 3.60 -2.01 7.26
C GLY A 77 3.05 -3.43 7.28
N GLY A 78 3.23 -4.12 8.39
CA GLY A 78 2.33 -5.19 8.77
C GLY A 78 0.96 -4.57 9.05
N GLU A 79 0.82 -3.86 10.18
CA GLU A 79 -0.36 -3.04 10.47
C GLU A 79 0.08 -1.70 11.08
N PRO A 80 -0.03 -0.59 10.34
CA PRO A 80 0.47 0.72 10.79
C PRO A 80 -0.25 1.26 12.03
N LEU A 81 -1.52 0.91 12.27
CA LEU A 81 -2.26 1.33 13.48
C LEU A 81 -1.67 0.75 14.77
N LEU A 82 -0.78 -0.24 14.70
CA LEU A 82 -0.04 -0.74 15.85
C LEU A 82 1.14 0.16 16.27
N ARG A 83 1.56 1.10 15.40
CA ARG A 83 2.61 2.05 15.77
C ARG A 83 2.09 3.04 16.80
N ARG A 84 2.74 3.07 17.96
CA ARG A 84 2.39 4.02 19.02
C ARG A 84 2.65 5.44 18.55
N GLY A 85 1.73 6.37 18.87
CA GLY A 85 1.89 7.77 18.51
C GLY A 85 1.69 8.08 17.02
N LEU A 86 1.07 7.20 16.26
CA LEU A 86 0.84 7.36 14.81
C LEU A 86 0.22 8.73 14.45
N PRO A 87 -0.83 9.27 15.14
CA PRO A 87 -1.33 10.61 14.85
C PRO A 87 -0.26 11.70 14.99
N GLY A 88 0.61 11.60 16.00
CA GLY A 88 1.72 12.53 16.16
C GLY A 88 2.75 12.47 15.05
N LEU A 89 3.05 11.27 14.55
CA LEU A 89 3.91 11.10 13.37
C LEU A 89 3.25 11.70 12.12
N VAL A 90 1.96 11.43 11.89
CA VAL A 90 1.20 11.99 10.77
C VAL A 90 1.21 13.53 10.83
N ALA A 91 1.00 14.13 12.00
CA ALA A 91 1.06 15.59 12.18
C ALA A 91 2.44 16.17 11.84
N ARG A 92 3.53 15.48 12.20
CA ARG A 92 4.88 15.91 11.83
C ARG A 92 5.14 15.81 10.33
N LEU A 93 4.61 14.78 9.66
CA LEU A 93 4.75 14.61 8.22
C LEU A 93 3.91 15.61 7.43
N SER A 94 2.70 15.93 7.90
CA SER A 94 1.82 16.92 7.26
C SER A 94 2.31 18.37 7.45
N ALA A 95 3.19 18.61 8.42
CA ALA A 95 3.82 19.91 8.68
C ALA A 95 5.11 20.16 7.87
N LEU A 96 5.53 19.22 7.04
CA LEU A 96 6.66 19.43 6.12
C LEU A 96 6.32 20.46 5.04
N ASP A 97 7.32 21.11 4.50
CA ASP A 97 7.21 22.04 3.38
C ASP A 97 8.24 21.68 2.29
N PRO A 98 7.81 21.15 1.12
CA PRO A 98 6.44 20.86 0.74
C PRO A 98 5.82 19.67 1.49
N ALA A 99 4.55 19.82 1.86
CA ALA A 99 3.79 18.76 2.53
C ALA A 99 3.35 17.68 1.51
N PRO A 100 3.60 16.40 1.77
CA PRO A 100 3.07 15.33 0.91
C PRO A 100 1.60 15.06 1.20
N GLU A 101 0.87 14.52 0.23
CA GLU A 101 -0.42 13.90 0.49
C GLU A 101 -0.23 12.61 1.29
N LEU A 102 -0.84 12.56 2.49
CA LEU A 102 -0.70 11.41 3.39
C LEU A 102 -1.87 10.45 3.29
N SER A 103 -1.59 9.19 3.10
CA SER A 103 -2.57 8.11 3.11
C SER A 103 -2.09 6.92 3.95
N ILE A 104 -3.02 6.04 4.35
CA ILE A 104 -2.70 4.84 5.11
C ILE A 104 -3.33 3.61 4.44
N THR A 105 -2.63 2.48 4.46
CA THR A 105 -3.20 1.15 4.17
C THR A 105 -3.23 0.35 5.46
N THR A 106 -4.39 -0.12 5.87
CA THR A 106 -4.64 -0.79 7.16
C THR A 106 -5.62 -1.94 7.02
N ASN A 107 -5.59 -2.87 7.96
CA ASN A 107 -6.63 -3.89 8.11
C ASN A 107 -7.89 -3.37 8.85
N GLY A 108 -7.91 -2.10 9.25
CA GLY A 108 -9.05 -1.43 9.85
C GLY A 108 -9.27 -1.68 11.35
N ILE A 109 -8.61 -2.69 11.95
CA ILE A 109 -8.76 -2.98 13.39
C ILE A 109 -8.12 -1.85 14.21
N GLY A 110 -8.96 -1.13 14.95
CA GLY A 110 -8.55 0.03 15.74
C GLY A 110 -8.76 1.37 15.05
N LEU A 111 -9.10 1.39 13.76
CA LEU A 111 -9.35 2.62 12.99
C LEU A 111 -10.50 3.43 13.58
N ALA A 112 -11.56 2.77 14.08
CA ALA A 112 -12.69 3.44 14.73
C ALA A 112 -12.28 4.36 15.90
N ARG A 113 -11.19 4.04 16.58
CA ARG A 113 -10.67 4.85 17.71
C ARG A 113 -9.71 5.94 17.28
N SER A 114 -9.15 5.86 16.09
CA SER A 114 -8.06 6.76 15.63
C SER A 114 -8.42 7.61 14.41
N ALA A 115 -9.55 7.34 13.73
CA ALA A 115 -9.89 8.00 12.48
C ALA A 115 -9.95 9.53 12.60
N VAL A 116 -10.63 10.05 13.63
CA VAL A 116 -10.73 11.51 13.89
C VAL A 116 -9.34 12.10 14.14
N ALA A 117 -8.56 11.52 15.06
CA ALA A 117 -7.24 12.01 15.38
C ALA A 117 -6.26 11.95 14.18
N LEU A 118 -6.37 10.93 13.33
CA LEU A 118 -5.59 10.82 12.11
C LEU A 118 -5.99 11.89 11.09
N ARG A 119 -7.30 12.17 10.95
CA ARG A 119 -7.80 13.23 10.07
C ARG A 119 -7.33 14.61 10.52
N GLU A 120 -7.46 14.91 11.82
CA GLU A 120 -7.00 16.15 12.43
C GLU A 120 -5.47 16.33 12.30
N ALA A 121 -4.73 15.22 12.34
CA ALA A 121 -3.28 15.21 12.12
C ALA A 121 -2.86 15.45 10.65
N GLY A 122 -3.80 15.49 9.70
CA GLY A 122 -3.51 15.74 8.28
C GLY A 122 -3.55 14.51 7.37
N LEU A 123 -4.04 13.35 7.86
CA LEU A 123 -4.27 12.20 6.97
C LEU A 123 -5.42 12.51 6.01
N SER A 124 -5.20 12.30 4.70
CA SER A 124 -6.19 12.63 3.66
C SER A 124 -7.17 11.50 3.41
N ARG A 125 -6.67 10.27 3.23
CA ARG A 125 -7.46 9.12 2.78
C ARG A 125 -6.97 7.80 3.39
N VAL A 126 -7.83 6.78 3.30
CA VAL A 126 -7.52 5.45 3.83
C VAL A 126 -7.85 4.35 2.82
N ASN A 127 -6.98 3.32 2.78
CA ASN A 127 -7.29 2.05 2.16
C ASN A 127 -7.44 1.00 3.27
N VAL A 128 -8.57 0.30 3.28
CA VAL A 128 -8.86 -0.76 4.25
C VAL A 128 -8.88 -2.10 3.52
N SER A 129 -8.13 -3.08 4.04
CA SER A 129 -8.15 -4.44 3.51
C SER A 129 -9.36 -5.20 4.07
N LEU A 130 -10.24 -5.69 3.17
CA LEU A 130 -11.40 -6.48 3.54
C LEU A 130 -11.72 -7.46 2.40
N ASP A 131 -11.42 -8.74 2.62
CA ASP A 131 -11.52 -9.80 1.62
C ASP A 131 -12.87 -10.50 1.59
N THR A 132 -13.74 -10.28 2.59
CA THR A 132 -15.04 -10.95 2.75
C THR A 132 -15.94 -10.15 3.66
N LEU A 133 -17.25 -10.28 3.47
CA LEU A 133 -18.30 -9.74 4.37
C LEU A 133 -18.81 -10.80 5.35
N ARG A 134 -18.41 -12.06 5.21
CA ARG A 134 -18.89 -13.19 6.05
C ARG A 134 -17.98 -13.37 7.25
N PRO A 135 -18.50 -13.30 8.50
CA PRO A 135 -17.67 -13.39 9.71
C PRO A 135 -16.85 -14.66 9.82
N GLU A 136 -17.44 -15.80 9.47
CA GLU A 136 -16.77 -17.11 9.54
C GLU A 136 -15.61 -17.15 8.57
N ARG A 137 -15.83 -16.72 7.33
CA ARG A 137 -14.78 -16.65 6.29
C ARG A 137 -13.69 -15.65 6.65
N PHE A 138 -14.06 -14.50 7.23
CA PHE A 138 -13.08 -13.54 7.75
C PHE A 138 -12.18 -14.18 8.80
N ALA A 139 -12.77 -14.93 9.73
CA ALA A 139 -12.02 -15.64 10.76
C ALA A 139 -11.10 -16.73 10.18
N GLU A 140 -11.53 -17.43 9.14
CA GLU A 140 -10.72 -18.42 8.41
C GLU A 140 -9.54 -17.77 7.68
N ILE A 141 -9.79 -16.71 6.89
CA ILE A 141 -8.76 -16.02 6.10
C ILE A 141 -7.75 -15.34 7.02
N THR A 142 -8.20 -14.63 8.05
CA THR A 142 -7.35 -13.77 8.89
C THR A 142 -6.88 -14.44 10.17
N ARG A 143 -7.41 -15.62 10.50
CA ARG A 143 -7.21 -16.36 11.75
C ARG A 143 -7.59 -15.54 13.01
N ARG A 144 -8.53 -14.60 12.85
CA ARG A 144 -9.07 -13.75 13.92
C ARG A 144 -10.52 -13.39 13.64
N ASP A 145 -11.38 -13.49 14.63
CA ASP A 145 -12.79 -13.05 14.56
C ASP A 145 -12.88 -11.55 14.92
N ARG A 146 -12.59 -10.67 13.95
CA ARG A 146 -12.54 -9.22 14.16
C ARG A 146 -13.20 -8.41 13.03
N ILE A 147 -14.08 -9.03 12.23
CA ILE A 147 -14.73 -8.32 11.11
C ILE A 147 -15.54 -7.10 11.57
N LYS A 148 -16.19 -7.18 12.75
CA LYS A 148 -16.99 -6.08 13.31
C LYS A 148 -16.13 -4.84 13.57
N ASP A 149 -14.87 -5.02 13.98
CA ASP A 149 -13.94 -3.91 14.18
C ASP A 149 -13.53 -3.25 12.86
N VAL A 150 -13.38 -4.05 11.80
CA VAL A 150 -13.06 -3.55 10.45
C VAL A 150 -14.21 -2.72 9.90
N LEU A 151 -15.45 -3.24 9.98
CA LEU A 151 -16.64 -2.53 9.53
C LEU A 151 -16.88 -1.23 10.32
N ALA A 152 -16.70 -1.26 11.64
CA ALA A 152 -16.72 -0.06 12.47
C ALA A 152 -15.62 0.94 12.08
N GLY A 153 -14.44 0.44 11.72
CA GLY A 153 -13.33 1.25 11.22
C GLY A 153 -13.65 1.97 9.90
N LEU A 154 -14.28 1.27 8.96
CA LEU A 154 -14.73 1.82 7.67
C LEU A 154 -15.74 2.97 7.88
N SER A 155 -16.77 2.76 8.73
CA SER A 155 -17.75 3.80 9.05
C SER A 155 -17.07 5.01 9.68
N ALA A 156 -16.23 4.80 10.70
CA ALA A 156 -15.53 5.88 11.39
C ALA A 156 -14.59 6.67 10.47
N ALA A 157 -13.94 6.00 9.51
CA ALA A 157 -13.09 6.67 8.53
C ALA A 157 -13.90 7.61 7.62
N ARG A 158 -15.05 7.13 7.11
CA ARG A 158 -15.97 7.93 6.30
C ARG A 158 -16.50 9.12 7.11
N ASP A 159 -16.98 8.87 8.32
CA ASP A 159 -17.60 9.87 9.19
C ASP A 159 -16.56 10.92 9.66
N ALA A 160 -15.28 10.55 9.76
CA ALA A 160 -14.17 11.47 10.02
C ALA A 160 -13.73 12.27 8.78
N GLY A 161 -14.26 12.00 7.58
CA GLY A 161 -13.89 12.68 6.35
C GLY A 161 -12.55 12.24 5.75
N LEU A 162 -12.11 11.01 6.00
CA LEU A 162 -10.94 10.40 5.33
C LEU A 162 -11.36 9.92 3.93
N ASN A 163 -11.49 10.84 2.98
CA ASN A 163 -12.02 10.56 1.65
C ASN A 163 -10.95 10.57 0.55
N PRO A 164 -11.05 9.63 -0.41
CA PRO A 164 -11.96 8.48 -0.46
C PRO A 164 -11.55 7.37 0.51
N VAL A 165 -12.54 6.69 1.11
CA VAL A 165 -12.33 5.40 1.78
C VAL A 165 -12.33 4.31 0.71
N LYS A 166 -11.19 3.63 0.56
CA LYS A 166 -11.03 2.56 -0.43
C LYS A 166 -10.99 1.20 0.27
N ILE A 167 -11.73 0.23 -0.25
CA ILE A 167 -11.67 -1.16 0.21
C ILE A 167 -10.84 -1.95 -0.79
N ASN A 168 -9.80 -2.61 -0.32
CA ASN A 168 -8.98 -3.52 -1.12
C ASN A 168 -9.34 -4.97 -0.75
N ALA A 169 -9.63 -5.79 -1.76
CA ALA A 169 -9.80 -7.23 -1.61
C ALA A 169 -8.92 -7.98 -2.60
N VAL A 170 -8.42 -9.14 -2.16
CA VAL A 170 -7.69 -10.09 -2.99
C VAL A 170 -8.59 -11.31 -3.22
N PRO A 171 -9.27 -11.43 -4.37
CA PRO A 171 -10.06 -12.60 -4.68
C PRO A 171 -9.15 -13.82 -4.88
N VAL A 172 -9.50 -14.93 -4.22
CA VAL A 172 -8.81 -16.22 -4.32
C VAL A 172 -9.85 -17.28 -4.65
N ARG A 173 -9.63 -18.01 -5.74
CA ARG A 173 -10.54 -19.04 -6.26
C ARG A 173 -10.84 -20.09 -5.20
N GLY A 174 -12.14 -20.35 -5.00
CA GLY A 174 -12.65 -21.31 -4.02
C GLY A 174 -12.52 -20.86 -2.57
N VAL A 175 -12.16 -19.58 -2.32
CA VAL A 175 -12.07 -19.00 -0.96
C VAL A 175 -13.08 -17.87 -0.77
N ASN A 176 -13.00 -16.80 -1.56
CA ASN A 176 -13.84 -15.61 -1.44
C ASN A 176 -14.25 -15.03 -2.81
N ASP A 177 -13.97 -15.74 -3.88
CA ASP A 177 -14.27 -15.30 -5.24
C ASP A 177 -15.78 -15.25 -5.54
N ASP A 178 -16.62 -15.90 -4.74
CA ASP A 178 -18.07 -15.81 -4.77
C ASP A 178 -18.62 -14.50 -4.15
N GLU A 179 -17.79 -13.70 -3.46
CA GLU A 179 -18.22 -12.43 -2.83
C GLU A 179 -17.84 -11.18 -3.64
N ILE A 180 -17.28 -11.31 -4.85
CA ILE A 180 -16.85 -10.16 -5.68
C ILE A 180 -18.01 -9.17 -5.88
N VAL A 181 -19.18 -9.68 -6.24
CA VAL A 181 -20.38 -8.87 -6.48
C VAL A 181 -20.91 -8.25 -5.18
N ASP A 182 -20.92 -9.01 -4.09
CA ASP A 182 -21.41 -8.55 -2.78
C ASP A 182 -20.50 -7.46 -2.20
N LEU A 183 -19.18 -7.60 -2.31
CA LEU A 183 -18.20 -6.59 -1.89
C LEU A 183 -18.37 -5.28 -2.68
N ALA A 184 -18.61 -5.36 -3.99
CA ALA A 184 -18.87 -4.20 -4.83
C ALA A 184 -20.20 -3.52 -4.46
N ALA A 185 -21.27 -4.30 -4.25
CA ALA A 185 -22.56 -3.79 -3.81
C ALA A 185 -22.47 -3.08 -2.44
N PHE A 186 -21.83 -3.73 -1.47
CA PHE A 186 -21.59 -3.15 -0.14
C PHE A 186 -20.83 -1.83 -0.24
N SER A 187 -19.79 -1.78 -1.07
CA SER A 187 -18.97 -0.57 -1.23
C SER A 187 -19.79 0.56 -1.85
N ALA A 188 -20.59 0.28 -2.87
CA ALA A 188 -21.47 1.25 -3.52
C ALA A 188 -22.52 1.80 -2.57
N GLU A 189 -23.17 0.94 -1.78
CA GLU A 189 -24.21 1.30 -0.81
C GLU A 189 -23.68 2.23 0.29
N HIS A 190 -22.42 2.02 0.72
CA HIS A 190 -21.84 2.78 1.83
C HIS A 190 -20.94 3.95 1.38
N GLY A 191 -20.82 4.23 0.08
CA GLY A 191 -20.01 5.31 -0.45
C GLY A 191 -18.50 5.05 -0.40
N TYR A 192 -18.09 3.77 -0.42
CA TYR A 192 -16.70 3.36 -0.51
C TYR A 192 -16.29 3.07 -1.97
N GLN A 193 -14.99 3.14 -2.26
CA GLN A 193 -14.43 2.70 -3.54
C GLN A 193 -13.89 1.28 -3.41
N MET A 194 -14.49 0.33 -4.14
CA MET A 194 -14.00 -1.05 -4.15
C MET A 194 -12.81 -1.22 -5.08
N ARG A 195 -11.81 -2.02 -4.65
CA ARG A 195 -10.65 -2.41 -5.46
C ARG A 195 -10.36 -3.88 -5.31
N PHE A 196 -10.39 -4.60 -6.42
CA PHE A 196 -9.95 -5.99 -6.50
C PHE A 196 -8.52 -6.06 -7.00
N ILE A 197 -7.69 -6.86 -6.34
CA ILE A 197 -6.26 -6.98 -6.62
C ILE A 197 -5.96 -8.44 -6.95
N GLU A 198 -5.35 -8.69 -8.10
CA GLU A 198 -4.87 -10.03 -8.41
C GLU A 198 -3.86 -10.51 -7.37
N SER A 199 -4.04 -11.76 -6.89
CA SER A 199 -3.13 -12.38 -5.93
C SER A 199 -1.72 -12.49 -6.50
N MET A 200 -0.72 -12.17 -5.67
CA MET A 200 0.70 -12.11 -6.06
C MET A 200 1.56 -13.04 -5.20
N PRO A 201 2.69 -13.57 -5.72
CA PRO A 201 3.60 -14.47 -5.01
C PRO A 201 4.45 -13.75 -3.95
N LEU A 202 3.81 -13.18 -2.93
CA LEU A 202 4.45 -12.40 -1.86
C LEU A 202 4.12 -12.93 -0.46
N ASP A 203 3.51 -14.12 -0.37
CA ASP A 203 3.29 -14.82 0.88
C ASP A 203 4.61 -15.35 1.47
N ALA A 204 4.71 -15.45 2.80
CA ALA A 204 5.92 -15.89 3.48
C ALA A 204 6.22 -17.40 3.31
N GLN A 205 5.20 -18.19 2.93
CA GLN A 205 5.29 -19.66 2.88
C GLN A 205 5.60 -20.22 1.50
N GLY A 206 5.58 -19.38 0.44
CA GLY A 206 5.74 -19.84 -0.93
C GLY A 206 4.54 -20.64 -1.46
N ALA A 207 3.39 -20.45 -0.86
CA ALA A 207 2.17 -21.21 -1.16
C ALA A 207 1.30 -20.58 -2.27
N TRP A 208 1.74 -19.47 -2.85
CA TRP A 208 1.02 -18.84 -3.94
C TRP A 208 0.90 -19.78 -5.13
N ASP A 209 -0.31 -19.91 -5.62
CA ASP A 209 -0.66 -20.74 -6.76
C ASP A 209 -1.39 -19.89 -7.81
N ARG A 210 -0.88 -19.93 -9.04
CA ARG A 210 -1.44 -19.17 -10.14
C ARG A 210 -2.85 -19.63 -10.52
N ASP A 211 -3.14 -20.93 -10.38
CA ASP A 211 -4.45 -21.48 -10.70
C ASP A 211 -5.54 -21.06 -9.72
N ARG A 212 -5.12 -20.64 -8.53
CA ARG A 212 -6.03 -20.08 -7.51
C ARG A 212 -6.23 -18.57 -7.63
N MET A 213 -5.46 -17.91 -8.47
CA MET A 213 -5.64 -16.48 -8.74
C MET A 213 -6.92 -16.26 -9.55
N VAL A 214 -7.74 -15.29 -9.16
CA VAL A 214 -8.84 -14.76 -9.96
C VAL A 214 -8.30 -13.60 -10.79
N THR A 215 -8.41 -13.71 -12.10
CA THR A 215 -7.87 -12.71 -13.03
C THR A 215 -8.74 -11.46 -13.08
N ALA A 216 -8.16 -10.34 -13.53
CA ALA A 216 -8.88 -9.10 -13.74
C ALA A 216 -10.08 -9.26 -14.70
N ALA A 217 -9.96 -10.11 -15.73
CA ALA A 217 -11.05 -10.40 -16.64
C ALA A 217 -12.20 -11.11 -15.92
N GLU A 218 -11.91 -12.16 -15.14
CA GLU A 218 -12.91 -12.89 -14.38
C GLU A 218 -13.61 -12.01 -13.32
N VAL A 219 -12.88 -11.07 -12.70
CA VAL A 219 -13.49 -10.08 -11.79
C VAL A 219 -14.51 -9.22 -12.54
N LEU A 220 -14.15 -8.71 -13.71
CA LEU A 220 -15.05 -7.87 -14.53
C LEU A 220 -16.24 -8.66 -15.06
N ASP A 221 -16.05 -9.91 -15.50
CA ASP A 221 -17.12 -10.78 -15.96
C ASP A 221 -18.16 -10.99 -14.83
N ARG A 222 -17.72 -11.33 -13.62
CA ARG A 222 -18.62 -11.52 -12.46
C ARG A 222 -19.34 -10.22 -12.04
N LEU A 223 -18.64 -9.09 -12.07
CA LEU A 223 -19.29 -7.79 -11.80
C LEU A 223 -20.35 -7.48 -12.86
N GLY A 224 -20.08 -7.84 -14.13
CA GLY A 224 -20.99 -7.67 -15.27
C GLY A 224 -22.28 -8.50 -15.18
N GLU A 225 -22.31 -9.56 -14.36
CA GLU A 225 -23.52 -10.34 -14.10
C GLU A 225 -24.62 -9.51 -13.36
N ARG A 226 -24.22 -8.48 -12.60
CA ARG A 226 -25.13 -7.68 -11.79
C ARG A 226 -25.11 -6.20 -12.11
N PHE A 227 -23.99 -5.67 -12.57
CA PHE A 227 -23.79 -4.24 -12.79
C PHE A 227 -23.46 -3.95 -14.24
N GLU A 228 -24.07 -2.92 -14.80
CA GLU A 228 -23.55 -2.30 -16.02
C GLU A 228 -22.34 -1.45 -15.65
N LEU A 229 -21.17 -1.77 -16.21
CA LEU A 229 -19.91 -1.12 -15.91
C LEU A 229 -19.53 -0.15 -17.03
N VAL A 230 -19.40 1.13 -16.68
CA VAL A 230 -18.93 2.17 -17.61
C VAL A 230 -17.44 2.41 -17.38
N PRO A 231 -16.57 2.17 -18.39
CA PRO A 231 -15.13 2.38 -18.24
C PRO A 231 -14.81 3.84 -17.90
N VAL A 232 -14.01 4.05 -16.87
CA VAL A 232 -13.40 5.34 -16.51
C VAL A 232 -11.94 5.35 -16.95
N GLY A 233 -11.31 4.19 -16.93
CA GLY A 233 -9.92 4.01 -17.29
C GLY A 233 -8.98 4.12 -16.10
N ARG A 234 -7.71 4.32 -16.39
CA ARG A 234 -6.66 4.49 -15.38
C ARG A 234 -6.34 5.96 -15.23
N GLN A 235 -6.37 6.45 -14.00
CA GLN A 235 -5.97 7.82 -13.70
C GLN A 235 -4.46 7.86 -13.49
N ASP A 236 -3.75 8.63 -14.30
CA ASP A 236 -2.30 8.84 -14.22
C ASP A 236 -1.50 7.53 -14.00
N ASN A 237 -0.67 7.51 -12.96
CA ASN A 237 0.14 6.36 -12.55
C ASN A 237 -0.57 5.41 -11.57
N ALA A 238 -1.90 5.59 -11.35
CA ALA A 238 -2.67 4.75 -10.42
C ALA A 238 -2.60 3.27 -10.82
N PRO A 239 -2.53 2.33 -9.86
CA PRO A 239 -2.46 0.91 -10.16
C PRO A 239 -3.79 0.32 -10.65
N ALA A 240 -4.91 0.93 -10.27
CA ALA A 240 -6.23 0.46 -10.61
C ALA A 240 -6.71 1.03 -11.94
N GLU A 241 -7.26 0.17 -12.78
CA GLU A 241 -8.16 0.57 -13.84
C GLU A 241 -9.57 0.64 -13.23
N GLU A 242 -10.32 1.70 -13.52
CA GLU A 242 -11.57 2.00 -12.81
C GLU A 242 -12.78 1.96 -13.74
N TRP A 243 -13.90 1.49 -13.20
CA TRP A 243 -15.23 1.46 -13.83
C TRP A 243 -16.23 2.09 -12.89
N ARG A 244 -17.19 2.81 -13.46
CA ARG A 244 -18.36 3.33 -12.74
C ARG A 244 -19.51 2.36 -12.87
N ILE A 245 -20.20 2.10 -11.77
CA ILE A 245 -21.48 1.39 -11.81
C ILE A 245 -22.53 2.32 -12.39
N ALA A 246 -23.15 1.96 -13.53
CA ALA A 246 -24.10 2.79 -14.24
C ALA A 246 -25.25 3.23 -13.32
N GLY A 247 -25.69 4.49 -13.48
CA GLY A 247 -26.73 5.09 -12.64
C GLY A 247 -26.29 5.47 -11.23
N THR A 248 -25.00 5.35 -10.89
CA THR A 248 -24.43 5.73 -9.59
C THR A 248 -23.10 6.48 -9.74
N ASP A 249 -22.60 7.04 -8.64
CA ASP A 249 -21.23 7.59 -8.57
C ASP A 249 -20.21 6.57 -8.05
N ALA A 250 -20.62 5.34 -7.78
CA ALA A 250 -19.76 4.30 -7.23
C ALA A 250 -18.72 3.83 -8.24
N LEU A 251 -17.47 3.74 -7.78
CA LEU A 251 -16.34 3.27 -8.56
C LEU A 251 -15.88 1.89 -8.08
N VAL A 252 -15.60 1.03 -9.04
CA VAL A 252 -14.92 -0.24 -8.83
C VAL A 252 -13.61 -0.22 -9.61
N GLY A 253 -12.51 -0.53 -8.93
CA GLY A 253 -11.18 -0.61 -9.54
C GLY A 253 -10.68 -2.04 -9.59
N VAL A 254 -9.93 -2.39 -10.63
CA VAL A 254 -9.24 -3.67 -10.75
C VAL A 254 -7.74 -3.43 -10.92
N ILE A 255 -6.93 -4.07 -10.09
CA ILE A 255 -5.47 -3.98 -10.12
C ILE A 255 -4.92 -5.29 -10.69
N ALA A 256 -4.75 -5.32 -12.01
CA ALA A 256 -4.26 -6.45 -12.77
C ALA A 256 -2.73 -6.57 -12.65
N SER A 257 -2.24 -6.87 -11.45
CA SER A 257 -0.81 -6.91 -11.14
C SER A 257 -0.05 -8.00 -11.89
N VAL A 258 -0.73 -9.08 -12.27
CA VAL A 258 -0.15 -10.28 -12.89
C VAL A 258 -0.52 -10.39 -14.36
N THR A 259 -1.80 -10.26 -14.70
CA THR A 259 -2.26 -10.49 -16.09
C THR A 259 -2.01 -9.29 -17.01
N ARG A 260 -2.10 -8.05 -16.48
CA ARG A 260 -1.84 -6.80 -17.21
C ARG A 260 -0.99 -5.84 -16.38
N PRO A 261 0.29 -6.16 -16.13
CA PRO A 261 1.16 -5.32 -15.28
C PRO A 261 1.28 -3.89 -15.80
N PHE A 262 1.16 -2.94 -14.88
CA PHE A 262 1.25 -1.49 -15.14
C PHE A 262 2.64 -0.91 -14.84
N CYS A 263 3.70 -1.72 -15.00
CA CYS A 263 5.07 -1.35 -14.66
C CYS A 263 5.62 -0.18 -15.49
N GLY A 264 5.14 -0.01 -16.72
CA GLY A 264 5.59 1.06 -17.63
C GLY A 264 5.33 2.47 -17.11
N THR A 265 4.30 2.66 -16.28
CA THR A 265 3.94 3.95 -15.66
C THR A 265 4.13 3.94 -14.12
N CYS A 266 4.85 2.94 -13.58
CA CYS A 266 4.98 2.79 -12.13
C CYS A 266 5.89 3.87 -11.53
N ASP A 267 5.33 4.71 -10.69
CA ASP A 267 5.97 5.82 -9.97
C ASP A 267 6.34 5.50 -8.52
N ARG A 268 6.18 4.23 -8.09
CA ARG A 268 6.32 3.84 -6.69
C ARG A 268 7.74 3.48 -6.30
N VAL A 269 8.13 3.94 -5.12
CA VAL A 269 9.27 3.47 -4.34
C VAL A 269 8.80 3.04 -2.96
N ARG A 270 9.60 2.22 -2.26
CA ARG A 270 9.21 1.66 -0.97
C ARG A 270 10.32 1.78 0.06
N LEU A 271 9.93 2.07 1.31
CA LEU A 271 10.80 1.97 2.46
C LEU A 271 10.22 0.95 3.45
N THR A 272 11.05 0.04 3.89
CA THR A 272 10.70 -0.96 4.90
C THR A 272 10.82 -0.37 6.30
N ALA A 273 10.26 -1.05 7.31
CA ALA A 273 10.30 -0.61 8.70
C ALA A 273 11.73 -0.53 9.28
N ASP A 274 12.65 -1.30 8.72
CA ASP A 274 14.08 -1.31 9.04
C ASP A 274 14.91 -0.41 8.11
N GLY A 275 14.26 0.45 7.31
CA GLY A 275 14.93 1.48 6.51
C GLY A 275 15.61 0.99 5.24
N GLN A 276 15.17 -0.14 4.70
CA GLN A 276 15.64 -0.62 3.40
C GLN A 276 14.82 0.02 2.29
N LEU A 277 15.49 0.69 1.36
CA LEU A 277 14.87 1.26 0.17
C LEU A 277 14.76 0.19 -0.92
N ARG A 278 13.57 0.06 -1.49
CA ARG A 278 13.24 -0.86 -2.58
C ARG A 278 12.63 -0.08 -3.75
N ASN A 279 13.17 -0.24 -4.92
CA ASN A 279 12.69 0.43 -6.14
C ASN A 279 11.48 -0.28 -6.78
N CYS A 280 11.18 -1.52 -6.39
CA CYS A 280 10.06 -2.32 -6.84
C CYS A 280 9.52 -3.19 -5.70
N LEU A 281 8.21 -3.54 -5.77
CA LEU A 281 7.61 -4.52 -4.85
C LEU A 281 8.32 -5.87 -4.92
N PHE A 282 8.74 -6.27 -6.12
CA PHE A 282 9.44 -7.52 -6.39
C PHE A 282 10.97 -7.35 -6.48
N ALA A 283 11.53 -6.22 -6.00
CA ALA A 283 12.98 -6.07 -5.96
C ALA A 283 13.62 -7.17 -5.11
N THR A 284 14.73 -7.73 -5.58
CA THR A 284 15.56 -8.68 -4.84
C THR A 284 16.71 -7.99 -4.11
N GLU A 285 17.01 -6.75 -4.50
CA GLU A 285 18.05 -5.91 -3.89
C GLU A 285 17.42 -4.79 -3.07
N GLU A 286 18.12 -4.38 -2.03
CA GLU A 286 17.75 -3.32 -1.10
C GLU A 286 18.91 -2.36 -0.87
N SER A 287 18.59 -1.09 -0.55
CA SER A 287 19.59 -0.09 -0.17
C SER A 287 19.37 0.33 1.28
N ASP A 288 20.37 0.14 2.13
CA ASP A 288 20.28 0.38 3.57
C ASP A 288 20.42 1.87 3.92
N LEU A 289 19.29 2.57 3.98
CA LEU A 289 19.25 3.98 4.39
C LEU A 289 19.39 4.15 5.91
N ARG A 290 18.91 3.19 6.72
CA ARG A 290 19.03 3.25 8.18
C ARG A 290 20.47 3.36 8.61
N SER A 291 21.34 2.54 8.05
CA SER A 291 22.77 2.59 8.38
C SER A 291 23.43 3.91 7.99
N LEU A 292 22.99 4.54 6.89
CA LEU A 292 23.45 5.88 6.53
C LEU A 292 23.05 6.91 7.57
N LEU A 293 21.75 6.92 7.95
CA LEU A 293 21.22 7.84 8.97
C LEU A 293 21.97 7.70 10.30
N ARG A 294 22.17 6.47 10.77
CA ARG A 294 22.76 6.17 12.09
C ARG A 294 24.26 6.39 12.15
N ARG A 295 24.95 6.40 11.00
CA ARG A 295 26.36 6.83 10.88
C ARG A 295 26.50 8.35 10.72
N GLY A 296 25.41 9.10 10.76
CA GLY A 296 25.45 10.57 10.66
C GLY A 296 25.66 11.10 9.24
N ALA A 297 25.31 10.29 8.21
CA ALA A 297 25.36 10.76 6.83
C ALA A 297 24.49 12.02 6.64
N ASP A 298 24.96 12.95 5.84
CA ASP A 298 24.21 14.14 5.45
C ASP A 298 23.07 13.79 4.46
N ASP A 299 22.18 14.74 4.24
CA ASP A 299 21.00 14.54 3.40
C ASP A 299 21.38 14.32 1.92
N ALA A 300 22.49 14.88 1.45
CA ALA A 300 22.96 14.68 0.09
C ALA A 300 23.44 13.23 -0.14
N THR A 301 24.10 12.65 0.86
CA THR A 301 24.50 11.23 0.82
C THR A 301 23.30 10.30 0.79
N VAL A 302 22.27 10.57 1.62
CA VAL A 302 21.04 9.79 1.64
C VAL A 302 20.28 9.94 0.31
N GLU A 303 20.16 11.16 -0.22
CA GLU A 303 19.59 11.44 -1.53
C GLU A 303 20.31 10.66 -2.65
N GLY A 304 21.62 10.64 -2.65
CA GLY A 304 22.44 9.88 -3.60
C GLY A 304 22.12 8.39 -3.59
N ALA A 305 21.90 7.81 -2.41
CA ALA A 305 21.49 6.40 -2.27
C ALA A 305 20.10 6.14 -2.86
N TRP A 306 19.13 7.07 -2.68
CA TRP A 306 17.82 6.97 -3.32
C TRP A 306 17.94 6.99 -4.84
N ARG A 307 18.67 7.94 -5.39
CA ARG A 307 18.88 8.08 -6.84
C ARG A 307 19.56 6.85 -7.45
N THR A 308 20.56 6.30 -6.76
CA THR A 308 21.25 5.08 -7.19
C THR A 308 20.28 3.89 -7.22
N SER A 309 19.50 3.69 -6.16
CA SER A 309 18.52 2.60 -6.08
C SER A 309 17.48 2.69 -7.18
N VAL A 310 16.89 3.88 -7.37
CA VAL A 310 15.86 4.09 -8.39
C VAL A 310 16.42 4.05 -9.81
N GLY A 311 17.61 4.56 -10.03
CA GLY A 311 18.33 4.42 -11.31
C GLY A 311 18.51 2.97 -11.74
N GLY A 312 18.65 2.04 -10.78
CA GLY A 312 18.72 0.60 -11.02
C GLY A 312 17.37 -0.08 -11.29
N LYS A 313 16.23 0.63 -11.19
CA LYS A 313 14.89 0.03 -11.38
C LYS A 313 14.75 -0.61 -12.76
N GLY A 314 14.21 -1.85 -12.79
CA GLY A 314 13.95 -2.58 -14.02
C GLY A 314 12.74 -2.08 -14.81
N PRO A 315 12.52 -2.58 -16.04
CA PRO A 315 11.38 -2.21 -16.87
C PRO A 315 10.05 -2.67 -16.25
N GLY A 316 10.10 -3.78 -15.51
CA GLY A 316 8.96 -4.38 -14.81
C GLY A 316 9.42 -5.48 -13.88
N HIS A 317 8.45 -6.09 -13.18
CA HIS A 317 8.74 -7.18 -12.22
C HIS A 317 8.90 -8.56 -12.87
N ALA A 318 8.70 -8.67 -14.18
CA ALA A 318 8.89 -9.89 -14.97
C ALA A 318 8.13 -11.14 -14.47
N ILE A 319 6.99 -11.00 -13.75
CA ILE A 319 6.26 -12.10 -13.11
C ILE A 319 5.79 -13.17 -14.10
N ASN A 320 5.67 -12.81 -15.39
CA ASN A 320 5.27 -13.69 -16.47
C ASN A 320 6.48 -14.24 -17.28
N SER A 321 7.70 -13.96 -16.84
CA SER A 321 8.94 -14.41 -17.45
C SER A 321 9.53 -15.61 -16.68
N PRO A 322 10.22 -16.55 -17.36
CA PRO A 322 10.95 -17.63 -16.70
C PRO A 322 12.05 -17.14 -15.74
N GLU A 323 12.55 -15.92 -15.94
CA GLU A 323 13.58 -15.31 -15.10
C GLU A 323 13.02 -14.67 -13.82
N PHE A 324 11.68 -14.68 -13.63
CA PHE A 324 11.08 -14.12 -12.43
C PHE A 324 11.66 -14.75 -11.16
N ARG A 325 12.13 -13.89 -10.28
CA ARG A 325 12.60 -14.26 -8.95
C ARG A 325 11.68 -13.63 -7.91
N ARG A 326 11.16 -14.48 -7.04
CA ARG A 326 10.39 -14.03 -5.90
C ARG A 326 11.31 -13.32 -4.90
N PRO A 327 10.90 -12.17 -4.32
CA PRO A 327 11.66 -11.53 -3.25
C PRO A 327 11.66 -12.42 -1.98
N GLU A 328 12.74 -12.36 -1.22
CA GLU A 328 12.85 -13.08 0.06
C GLU A 328 11.90 -12.52 1.13
N ARG A 329 11.70 -11.20 1.13
CA ARG A 329 10.79 -10.56 2.06
C ARG A 329 9.34 -10.77 1.65
N PRO A 330 8.46 -11.22 2.58
CA PRO A 330 7.02 -11.29 2.32
C PRO A 330 6.38 -9.89 2.34
N MET A 331 5.13 -9.81 1.84
CA MET A 331 4.36 -8.57 1.77
C MET A 331 4.33 -7.79 3.10
N SER A 332 4.16 -8.49 4.22
CA SER A 332 4.10 -7.88 5.55
C SER A 332 5.40 -7.21 6.01
N ALA A 333 6.54 -7.61 5.46
CA ALA A 333 7.84 -7.01 5.76
C ALA A 333 8.22 -5.92 4.76
N ILE A 334 7.63 -5.93 3.55
CA ILE A 334 7.84 -4.90 2.52
C ILE A 334 6.89 -3.72 2.74
N GLY A 335 5.65 -4.01 3.13
CA GLY A 335 4.56 -3.04 3.22
C GLY A 335 3.76 -2.95 1.92
N GLY A 336 2.50 -3.31 1.99
CA GLY A 336 1.53 -3.41 0.89
C GLY A 336 0.62 -2.21 0.72
#